data_0d23e40319bcf4b9d9d348cb12d06f94
#
_entry.id   0d23e40319bcf4b9d9d348cb12d06f94
#
_cell.length_a   1.000
_cell.length_b   1.000
_cell.length_c   1.000
_cell.angle_alpha   90.00
_cell.angle_beta   90.00
_cell.angle_gamma   90.00
#
_symmetry.space_group_name_H-M   'P 1'
#
loop_
_entity.id
_entity.type
_entity.pdbx_description
1 polymer ?
#
loop_
_entity_poly.entity_id
_entity_poly.type
_entity_poly.pdbx_seq_one_letter_code
_entity_poly.pdbx_strand_id
1 'polypeptide(L)'
;MNNKFSILLLGMFALASSALKAQTAASDTVMLSVDDCVKIALNENPTIKIADREITRIDYSKKETIGQLFPNISFSAAYSRTLAKQTMYMNNGEQTVAIKMGRDNTHNAGFNASMPLISVALWKSIKLSDNQILQNIEAARTSRISLINQVKNAYYALLLAYDSYDVLVENHATAKVNADIYEKKFKNGTASEFDVLRSSVAVKNIEPSIIEAQNSIRSLELQLKVLMGMDVNQGIKPNTSLSDFKSTMYADVMAMNSDLSMNSDLRKLDLQTDYLKKAVDVQKASWLPTLSATIGYNWYSMSDGSPFKNFNWSPNSSVGLSLSWTLFNGGQRYYKQKQAELSYKEMAWQRDNLSRTLEMQRQIQLDNIQKNVKQIETCTASVEQAVKANQIQEKSFKIGASTYLDLRDSEDALMSSKLAYYQAIYNYLVAKSDLELLLGNADVQYPENAKDASIRTKTILNEKYPKASKSTDNENK
;
A
#
# COMPACT_ATOMS: atom_id res chain seq x y z
N MET A 1 61.76 19.80 6.77
CA MET A 1 60.60 18.91 6.72
C MET A 1 59.34 19.62 7.26
N ASN A 2 59.00 20.87 6.92
CA ASN A 2 57.89 21.61 7.53
C ASN A 2 57.06 22.48 6.58
N ASN A 3 57.20 22.35 5.24
CA ASN A 3 56.40 23.20 4.32
C ASN A 3 55.32 22.48 3.50
N LYS A 4 55.15 21.14 3.65
CA LYS A 4 54.10 20.40 2.93
C LYS A 4 52.81 20.20 3.75
N PHE A 5 52.88 20.39 5.07
CA PHE A 5 51.71 20.24 5.96
C PHE A 5 50.84 21.52 6.02
N SER A 6 51.43 22.70 5.83
CA SER A 6 50.68 23.97 5.84
C SER A 6 49.85 24.22 4.58
N ILE A 7 50.22 23.63 3.44
CA ILE A 7 49.47 23.76 2.18
C ILE A 7 48.26 22.85 2.19
N LEU A 8 48.29 21.71 2.89
CA LEU A 8 47.16 20.80 3.01
C LEU A 8 46.03 21.34 3.94
N LEU A 9 46.41 22.14 4.96
CA LEU A 9 45.43 22.75 5.88
C LEU A 9 44.74 23.98 5.26
N LEU A 10 45.44 24.74 4.38
CA LEU A 10 44.80 25.86 3.66
C LEU A 10 43.87 25.40 2.54
N GLY A 11 44.15 24.24 1.92
CA GLY A 11 43.24 23.63 0.91
C GLY A 11 41.95 23.09 1.48
N MET A 12 41.91 22.64 2.73
CA MET A 12 40.72 22.16 3.41
C MET A 12 39.78 23.29 3.87
N PHE A 13 40.31 24.50 4.14
CA PHE A 13 39.51 25.65 4.55
C PHE A 13 38.85 26.38 3.36
N ALA A 14 39.43 26.26 2.16
CA ALA A 14 38.84 26.84 0.94
C ALA A 14 37.67 25.99 0.34
N LEU A 15 37.60 24.72 0.68
CA LEU A 15 36.50 23.83 0.28
C LEU A 15 35.28 23.89 1.23
N ALA A 16 35.45 24.43 2.44
CA ALA A 16 34.37 24.57 3.41
C ALA A 16 33.51 25.83 3.23
N SER A 17 33.93 26.80 2.41
CA SER A 17 33.20 28.05 2.19
C SER A 17 32.28 28.06 0.97
N SER A 18 32.21 26.99 0.19
CA SER A 18 31.28 26.86 -0.95
C SER A 18 30.01 26.08 -0.66
N ALA A 19 29.81 25.61 0.59
CA ALA A 19 28.65 24.78 0.96
C ALA A 19 27.53 25.51 1.73
N LEU A 20 27.59 26.84 1.87
CA LEU A 20 26.50 27.60 2.51
C LEU A 20 25.92 28.67 1.56
N LYS A 21 25.54 28.26 0.37
CA LYS A 21 24.36 28.85 -0.29
C LYS A 21 23.21 27.86 -0.10
N ALA A 22 22.66 27.80 1.11
CA ALA A 22 21.29 27.41 1.28
C ALA A 22 20.46 28.43 0.51
N GLN A 23 20.16 28.10 -0.73
CA GLN A 23 19.15 28.75 -1.52
C GLN A 23 17.85 28.53 -0.77
N THR A 24 17.40 29.55 -0.01
CA THR A 24 15.99 29.75 0.26
C THR A 24 15.36 30.04 -1.10
N ALA A 25 15.18 28.97 -1.90
CA ALA A 25 14.23 29.00 -2.98
C ALA A 25 12.89 29.26 -2.28
N ALA A 26 12.33 30.44 -2.50
CA ALA A 26 10.91 30.65 -2.29
C ALA A 26 10.25 29.47 -3.02
N SER A 27 9.68 28.52 -2.28
CA SER A 27 9.04 27.37 -2.88
C SER A 27 7.83 27.91 -3.63
N ASP A 28 7.92 27.93 -4.97
CA ASP A 28 6.76 28.25 -5.79
C ASP A 28 5.61 27.35 -5.33
N THR A 29 4.53 27.98 -4.85
CA THR A 29 3.35 27.26 -4.42
C THR A 29 2.71 26.64 -5.66
N VAL A 30 2.69 25.32 -5.73
CA VAL A 30 2.14 24.56 -6.85
C VAL A 30 0.63 24.46 -6.68
N MET A 31 -0.12 24.91 -7.70
CA MET A 31 -1.57 24.73 -7.76
C MET A 31 -1.88 23.34 -8.31
N LEU A 32 -2.63 22.54 -7.56
CA LEU A 32 -2.90 21.13 -7.88
C LEU A 32 -4.40 20.84 -7.92
N SER A 33 -4.82 20.09 -8.95
CA SER A 33 -6.12 19.45 -8.99
C SER A 33 -6.10 18.11 -8.28
N VAL A 34 -7.27 17.52 -8.01
CA VAL A 34 -7.36 16.17 -7.41
C VAL A 34 -6.67 15.12 -8.29
N ASP A 35 -6.81 15.23 -9.61
CA ASP A 35 -6.19 14.29 -10.57
C ASP A 35 -4.67 14.44 -10.61
N ASP A 36 -4.14 15.64 -10.47
CA ASP A 36 -2.70 15.88 -10.38
C ASP A 36 -2.13 15.28 -9.11
N CYS A 37 -2.81 15.46 -7.96
CA CYS A 37 -2.43 14.84 -6.70
C CYS A 37 -2.39 13.31 -6.80
N VAL A 38 -3.40 12.70 -7.42
CA VAL A 38 -3.47 11.24 -7.64
C VAL A 38 -2.32 10.77 -8.54
N LYS A 39 -2.03 11.47 -9.65
CA LYS A 39 -0.93 11.12 -10.56
C LYS A 39 0.42 11.18 -9.86
N ILE A 40 0.68 12.24 -9.10
CA ILE A 40 1.92 12.40 -8.33
C ILE A 40 2.04 11.29 -7.31
N ALA A 41 0.98 10.99 -6.54
CA ALA A 41 0.97 9.94 -5.53
C ALA A 41 1.26 8.57 -6.13
N LEU A 42 0.66 8.21 -7.26
CA LEU A 42 0.89 6.93 -7.93
C LEU A 42 2.34 6.77 -8.43
N ASN A 43 3.01 7.86 -8.78
CA ASN A 43 4.38 7.84 -9.28
C ASN A 43 5.42 7.91 -8.15
N GLU A 44 5.18 8.73 -7.13
CA GLU A 44 6.20 9.07 -6.14
C GLU A 44 6.02 8.40 -4.78
N ASN A 45 4.81 7.94 -4.43
CA ASN A 45 4.57 7.37 -3.12
C ASN A 45 5.40 6.09 -2.88
N PRO A 46 6.16 6.03 -1.76
CA PRO A 46 7.00 4.87 -1.43
C PRO A 46 6.22 3.56 -1.31
N THR A 47 4.96 3.59 -0.85
CA THR A 47 4.14 2.38 -0.71
C THR A 47 3.91 1.70 -2.06
N ILE A 48 3.68 2.47 -3.12
CA ILE A 48 3.52 1.94 -4.49
C ILE A 48 4.85 1.38 -5.00
N LYS A 49 5.95 2.11 -4.80
CA LYS A 49 7.30 1.65 -5.17
C LYS A 49 7.66 0.33 -4.46
N ILE A 50 7.27 0.18 -3.19
CA ILE A 50 7.45 -1.07 -2.42
C ILE A 50 6.60 -2.19 -3.03
N ALA A 51 5.33 -1.95 -3.32
CA ALA A 51 4.42 -2.94 -3.89
C ALA A 51 4.94 -3.46 -5.26
N ASP A 52 5.51 -2.60 -6.08
CA ASP A 52 6.11 -2.98 -7.37
C ASP A 52 7.38 -3.80 -7.19
N ARG A 53 8.23 -3.45 -6.23
CA ARG A 53 9.42 -4.24 -5.88
C ARG A 53 9.06 -5.61 -5.34
N GLU A 54 7.96 -5.72 -4.61
CA GLU A 54 7.48 -7.01 -4.07
C GLU A 54 7.09 -7.98 -5.20
N ILE A 55 6.45 -7.51 -6.27
CA ILE A 55 6.19 -8.33 -7.47
C ILE A 55 7.51 -8.90 -8.03
N THR A 56 8.54 -8.06 -8.15
CA THR A 56 9.86 -8.47 -8.63
C THR A 56 10.51 -9.49 -7.69
N ARG A 57 10.39 -9.29 -6.37
CA ARG A 57 10.90 -10.22 -5.36
C ARG A 57 10.27 -11.61 -5.49
N ILE A 58 8.96 -11.67 -5.69
CA ILE A 58 8.24 -12.95 -5.85
C ILE A 58 8.60 -13.61 -7.19
N ASP A 59 8.87 -12.85 -8.26
CA ASP A 59 9.38 -13.42 -9.51
C ASP A 59 10.75 -14.08 -9.32
N TYR A 60 11.64 -13.47 -8.53
CA TYR A 60 12.91 -14.12 -8.15
C TYR A 60 12.69 -15.37 -7.30
N SER A 61 11.70 -15.41 -6.40
CA SER A 61 11.36 -16.60 -5.63
C SER A 61 10.86 -17.75 -6.53
N LYS A 62 10.09 -17.41 -7.59
CA LYS A 62 9.74 -18.40 -8.62
C LYS A 62 10.98 -18.92 -9.36
N LYS A 63 11.91 -18.03 -9.75
CA LYS A 63 13.18 -18.41 -10.40
C LYS A 63 14.04 -19.31 -9.50
N GLU A 64 14.06 -19.01 -8.19
CA GLU A 64 14.67 -19.87 -7.16
C GLU A 64 14.05 -21.28 -7.15
N THR A 65 12.70 -21.36 -7.18
CA THR A 65 12.00 -22.66 -7.25
C THR A 65 12.33 -23.41 -8.56
N ILE A 66 12.41 -22.71 -9.69
CA ILE A 66 12.84 -23.28 -10.97
C ILE A 66 14.30 -23.74 -10.88
N GLY A 67 15.15 -22.98 -10.18
CA GLY A 67 16.55 -23.32 -9.93
C GLY A 67 16.75 -24.71 -9.29
N GLN A 68 15.76 -25.18 -8.53
CA GLN A 68 15.79 -26.54 -7.94
C GLN A 68 15.71 -27.67 -8.99
N LEU A 69 15.35 -27.38 -10.24
CA LEU A 69 15.41 -28.34 -11.35
C LEU A 69 16.82 -28.53 -11.92
N PHE A 70 17.74 -27.63 -11.63
CA PHE A 70 19.12 -27.66 -12.12
C PHE A 70 20.05 -28.41 -11.15
N PRO A 71 21.24 -28.84 -11.60
CA PRO A 71 22.19 -29.51 -10.72
C PRO A 71 22.60 -28.62 -9.55
N ASN A 72 22.53 -29.19 -8.35
CA ASN A 72 23.15 -28.61 -7.16
C ASN A 72 24.53 -29.19 -7.03
N ILE A 73 25.58 -28.36 -7.16
CA ILE A 73 26.98 -28.78 -7.05
C ILE A 73 27.51 -28.24 -5.73
N SER A 74 27.98 -29.17 -4.88
CA SER A 74 28.57 -28.85 -3.58
C SER A 74 29.99 -29.42 -3.47
N PHE A 75 30.86 -28.66 -2.81
CA PHE A 75 32.15 -29.16 -2.34
C PHE A 75 32.03 -29.40 -0.83
N SER A 76 32.50 -30.55 -0.39
CA SER A 76 32.59 -30.89 1.03
C SER A 76 33.98 -31.40 1.36
N ALA A 77 34.50 -30.97 2.50
CA ALA A 77 35.74 -31.53 3.06
C ALA A 77 35.48 -31.87 4.53
N ALA A 78 35.90 -33.08 4.94
CA ALA A 78 35.72 -33.55 6.30
C ALA A 78 37.01 -34.24 6.77
N TYR A 79 37.35 -33.99 8.02
CA TYR A 79 38.37 -34.73 8.77
C TYR A 79 37.68 -35.40 9.95
N SER A 80 38.01 -36.69 10.16
CA SER A 80 37.57 -37.40 11.35
C SER A 80 38.73 -38.19 11.94
N ARG A 81 38.83 -38.21 13.26
CA ARG A 81 39.78 -39.05 14.01
C ARG A 81 39.02 -40.13 14.73
N THR A 82 39.42 -41.36 14.49
CA THR A 82 38.88 -42.55 15.16
C THR A 82 39.56 -42.69 16.54
N LEU A 83 38.80 -42.51 17.61
CA LEU A 83 39.30 -42.63 18.99
C LEU A 83 39.42 -44.08 19.41
N ALA A 84 38.50 -44.95 18.95
CA ALA A 84 38.52 -46.40 19.18
C ALA A 84 38.29 -47.10 17.85
N LYS A 85 39.23 -47.93 17.40
CA LYS A 85 39.12 -48.72 16.16
C LYS A 85 38.14 -49.88 16.37
N GLN A 86 37.31 -50.13 15.37
CA GLN A 86 36.41 -51.28 15.35
C GLN A 86 37.23 -52.57 15.34
N THR A 87 36.93 -53.47 16.26
CA THR A 87 37.56 -54.79 16.30
C THR A 87 36.65 -55.81 15.61
N MET A 88 37.15 -56.41 14.56
CA MET A 88 36.46 -57.51 13.87
C MET A 88 37.06 -58.86 14.35
N TYR A 89 36.19 -59.74 14.75
CA TYR A 89 36.55 -61.08 15.17
C TYR A 89 36.40 -62.02 13.99
N MET A 90 37.53 -62.54 13.47
CA MET A 90 37.53 -63.57 12.41
C MET A 90 37.76 -64.90 13.02
N ASN A 91 36.87 -65.83 12.73
CA ASN A 91 37.01 -67.22 13.17
C ASN A 91 37.70 -68.05 12.07
N ASN A 92 38.88 -68.60 12.37
CA ASN A 92 39.69 -69.33 11.42
C ASN A 92 39.70 -70.82 11.75
N GLY A 93 38.54 -71.35 12.23
CA GLY A 93 38.32 -72.76 12.52
C GLY A 93 38.66 -73.22 13.96
N GLU A 94 39.85 -72.90 14.46
CA GLU A 94 40.26 -73.22 15.83
C GLU A 94 40.53 -72.04 16.74
N GLN A 95 40.68 -70.81 16.17
CA GLN A 95 40.99 -69.64 16.97
C GLN A 95 40.22 -68.41 16.44
N THR A 96 39.66 -67.64 17.35
CA THR A 96 39.06 -66.32 17.05
C THR A 96 40.16 -65.26 17.10
N VAL A 97 40.52 -64.68 15.96
CA VAL A 97 41.51 -63.60 15.85
C VAL A 97 40.78 -62.26 15.84
N ALA A 98 41.13 -61.37 16.77
CA ALA A 98 40.63 -59.98 16.84
C ALA A 98 41.51 -59.04 16.00
N ILE A 99 40.99 -58.56 14.91
CA ILE A 99 41.67 -57.61 14.02
C ILE A 99 41.07 -56.23 14.18
N LYS A 100 41.91 -55.21 14.51
CA LYS A 100 41.51 -53.81 14.55
C LYS A 100 41.48 -53.26 13.14
N MET A 101 40.31 -52.85 12.68
CA MET A 101 40.15 -52.29 11.33
C MET A 101 40.07 -50.75 11.34
N GLY A 102 40.57 -50.13 10.25
CA GLY A 102 40.55 -48.68 10.05
C GLY A 102 41.89 -48.00 10.42
N ARG A 103 42.00 -46.78 10.07
CA ARG A 103 43.11 -45.88 10.40
C ARG A 103 42.70 -44.84 11.44
N ASP A 104 43.65 -44.19 12.09
CA ASP A 104 43.38 -43.18 13.12
C ASP A 104 42.74 -41.92 12.52
N ASN A 105 43.18 -41.53 11.34
CA ASN A 105 42.74 -40.31 10.69
C ASN A 105 42.15 -40.64 9.34
N THR A 106 40.99 -40.04 9.06
CA THR A 106 40.28 -40.11 7.78
C THR A 106 40.05 -38.70 7.26
N HIS A 107 40.51 -38.44 6.06
CA HIS A 107 40.29 -37.18 5.32
C HIS A 107 39.45 -37.50 4.10
N ASN A 108 38.40 -36.74 3.91
CA ASN A 108 37.52 -36.83 2.75
C ASN A 108 37.31 -35.42 2.19
N ALA A 109 37.53 -35.25 0.90
CA ALA A 109 37.21 -34.01 0.18
C ALA A 109 36.64 -34.34 -1.19
N GLY A 110 35.64 -33.61 -1.63
CA GLY A 110 35.06 -33.92 -2.94
C GLY A 110 33.96 -32.99 -3.40
N PHE A 111 33.67 -33.12 -4.68
CA PHE A 111 32.55 -32.48 -5.34
C PHE A 111 31.41 -33.49 -5.53
N ASN A 112 30.22 -33.06 -5.13
CA ASN A 112 28.98 -33.83 -5.32
C ASN A 112 27.98 -32.97 -6.09
N ALA A 113 27.44 -33.49 -7.17
CA ALA A 113 26.37 -32.90 -7.93
C ALA A 113 25.12 -33.77 -7.81
N SER A 114 23.97 -33.17 -7.57
CA SER A 114 22.68 -33.85 -7.58
C SER A 114 21.66 -33.06 -8.35
N MET A 115 20.82 -33.72 -9.15
CA MET A 115 19.79 -33.10 -9.97
C MET A 115 18.54 -33.96 -9.96
N PRO A 116 17.35 -33.40 -9.65
CA PRO A 116 16.11 -34.12 -9.79
C PRO A 116 15.76 -34.26 -11.28
N LEU A 117 15.64 -35.50 -11.78
CA LEU A 117 15.22 -35.79 -13.16
C LEU A 117 13.69 -35.82 -13.26
N ILE A 118 13.05 -36.46 -12.28
CA ILE A 118 11.58 -36.57 -12.19
C ILE A 118 11.15 -36.18 -10.79
N SER A 119 10.45 -35.06 -10.65
CA SER A 119 9.84 -34.63 -9.38
C SER A 119 8.53 -33.91 -9.68
N VAL A 120 7.42 -34.67 -9.62
CA VAL A 120 6.08 -34.11 -9.88
C VAL A 120 5.71 -33.05 -8.84
N ALA A 121 6.11 -33.24 -7.59
CA ALA A 121 5.89 -32.26 -6.53
C ALA A 121 6.58 -30.92 -6.83
N LEU A 122 7.81 -30.94 -7.35
CA LEU A 122 8.54 -29.73 -7.72
C LEU A 122 7.88 -29.02 -8.91
N TRP A 123 7.44 -29.74 -9.94
CA TRP A 123 6.72 -29.14 -11.06
C TRP A 123 5.40 -28.51 -10.64
N LYS A 124 4.68 -29.12 -9.67
CA LYS A 124 3.46 -28.55 -9.09
C LYS A 124 3.77 -27.34 -8.23
N SER A 125 4.91 -27.32 -7.51
CA SER A 125 5.36 -26.16 -6.72
C SER A 125 5.69 -24.96 -7.62
N ILE A 126 6.30 -25.17 -8.78
CA ILE A 126 6.54 -24.11 -9.76
C ILE A 126 5.20 -23.48 -10.23
N LYS A 127 4.18 -24.33 -10.52
CA LYS A 127 2.84 -23.83 -10.86
C LYS A 127 2.14 -23.12 -9.70
N LEU A 128 2.45 -23.48 -8.46
CA LEU A 128 1.98 -22.79 -7.27
C LEU A 128 2.59 -21.38 -7.17
N SER A 129 3.89 -21.25 -7.49
CA SER A 129 4.57 -19.94 -7.51
C SER A 129 3.98 -18.97 -8.53
N ASP A 130 3.42 -19.45 -9.66
CA ASP A 130 2.69 -18.59 -10.59
C ASP A 130 1.50 -17.89 -9.92
N ASN A 131 0.78 -18.60 -9.05
CA ASN A 131 -0.34 -18.00 -8.31
C ASN A 131 0.12 -16.97 -7.26
N GLN A 132 1.29 -17.16 -6.66
CA GLN A 132 1.86 -16.18 -5.74
C GLN A 132 2.15 -14.86 -6.46
N ILE A 133 2.65 -14.91 -7.70
CA ILE A 133 2.85 -13.71 -8.51
C ILE A 133 1.51 -13.00 -8.76
N LEU A 134 0.46 -13.75 -9.16
CA LEU A 134 -0.87 -13.18 -9.38
C LEU A 134 -1.44 -12.51 -8.12
N GLN A 135 -1.27 -13.14 -6.95
CA GLN A 135 -1.69 -12.56 -5.68
C GLN A 135 -0.96 -11.24 -5.37
N ASN A 136 0.35 -11.15 -5.65
CA ASN A 136 1.13 -9.94 -5.42
C ASN A 136 0.79 -8.83 -6.42
N ILE A 137 0.45 -9.16 -7.68
CA ILE A 137 -0.06 -8.19 -8.65
C ILE A 137 -1.38 -7.60 -8.17
N GLU A 138 -2.31 -8.44 -7.66
CA GLU A 138 -3.57 -7.95 -7.13
C GLU A 138 -3.39 -7.15 -5.83
N ALA A 139 -2.44 -7.54 -4.97
CA ALA A 139 -2.08 -6.76 -3.79
C ALA A 139 -1.52 -5.37 -4.16
N ALA A 140 -0.67 -5.28 -5.17
CA ALA A 140 -0.17 -4.01 -5.68
C ALA A 140 -1.30 -3.15 -6.30
N ARG A 141 -2.27 -3.76 -6.99
CA ARG A 141 -3.48 -3.08 -7.46
C ARG A 141 -4.30 -2.53 -6.30
N THR A 142 -4.53 -3.34 -5.27
CA THR A 142 -5.24 -2.93 -4.05
C THR A 142 -4.57 -1.72 -3.39
N SER A 143 -3.23 -1.73 -3.28
CA SER A 143 -2.48 -0.62 -2.71
C SER A 143 -2.66 0.67 -3.52
N ARG A 144 -2.71 0.59 -4.85
CA ARG A 144 -2.96 1.76 -5.71
C ARG A 144 -4.37 2.32 -5.53
N ILE A 145 -5.38 1.45 -5.56
CA ILE A 145 -6.79 1.87 -5.38
C ILE A 145 -6.99 2.52 -4.01
N SER A 146 -6.41 1.92 -2.96
CA SER A 146 -6.45 2.47 -1.61
C SER A 146 -5.75 3.82 -1.52
N LEU A 147 -4.59 3.99 -2.16
CA LEU A 147 -3.88 5.27 -2.18
C LEU A 147 -4.69 6.35 -2.93
N ILE A 148 -5.33 6.01 -4.05
CA ILE A 148 -6.19 6.94 -4.79
C ILE A 148 -7.32 7.45 -3.88
N ASN A 149 -8.00 6.54 -3.16
CA ASN A 149 -9.06 6.92 -2.23
C ASN A 149 -8.52 7.83 -1.11
N GLN A 150 -7.38 7.47 -0.49
CA GLN A 150 -6.77 8.27 0.57
C GLN A 150 -6.38 9.68 0.09
N VAL A 151 -5.81 9.80 -1.11
CA VAL A 151 -5.44 11.09 -1.70
C VAL A 151 -6.67 11.94 -2.01
N LYS A 152 -7.72 11.34 -2.61
CA LYS A 152 -8.99 12.03 -2.87
C LYS A 152 -9.61 12.55 -1.58
N ASN A 153 -9.72 11.70 -0.56
CA ASN A 153 -10.33 12.07 0.72
C ASN A 153 -9.53 13.16 1.44
N ALA A 154 -8.19 13.09 1.43
CA ALA A 154 -7.32 14.12 1.98
C ALA A 154 -7.44 15.44 1.21
N TYR A 155 -7.53 15.40 -0.12
CA TYR A 155 -7.73 16.59 -0.96
C TYR A 155 -9.09 17.26 -0.68
N TYR A 156 -10.16 16.48 -0.59
CA TYR A 156 -11.49 17.02 -0.27
C TYR A 156 -11.57 17.59 1.15
N ALA A 157 -10.87 16.96 2.12
CA ALA A 157 -10.75 17.52 3.47
C ALA A 157 -10.00 18.86 3.46
N LEU A 158 -8.95 18.97 2.65
CA LEU A 158 -8.21 20.22 2.48
C LEU A 158 -9.08 21.31 1.86
N LEU A 159 -9.90 21.01 0.84
CA LEU A 159 -10.88 21.93 0.27
C LEU A 159 -11.88 22.41 1.31
N LEU A 160 -12.42 21.47 2.12
CA LEU A 160 -13.35 21.84 3.20
C LEU A 160 -12.72 22.80 4.20
N ALA A 161 -11.45 22.58 4.56
CA ALA A 161 -10.72 23.45 5.48
C ALA A 161 -10.51 24.86 4.88
N TYR A 162 -10.19 24.97 3.59
CA TYR A 162 -10.06 26.26 2.90
C TYR A 162 -11.41 26.98 2.79
N ASP A 163 -12.46 26.30 2.32
CA ASP A 163 -13.78 26.90 2.19
C ASP A 163 -14.35 27.33 3.56
N SER A 164 -14.11 26.55 4.62
CA SER A 164 -14.49 26.91 5.99
C SER A 164 -13.70 28.10 6.53
N TYR A 165 -12.40 28.15 6.24
CA TYR A 165 -11.55 29.30 6.60
C TYR A 165 -12.06 30.57 5.93
N ASP A 166 -12.39 30.54 4.64
CA ASP A 166 -12.89 31.69 3.91
C ASP A 166 -14.22 32.19 4.49
N VAL A 167 -15.14 31.32 4.89
CA VAL A 167 -16.40 31.69 5.57
C VAL A 167 -16.11 32.35 6.92
N LEU A 168 -15.16 31.85 7.71
CA LEU A 168 -14.80 32.46 9.00
C LEU A 168 -14.15 33.81 8.83
N VAL A 169 -13.29 34.00 7.84
CA VAL A 169 -12.65 35.30 7.52
C VAL A 169 -13.69 36.30 7.05
N GLU A 170 -14.65 35.90 6.21
CA GLU A 170 -15.77 36.77 5.76
C GLU A 170 -16.61 37.21 6.98
N ASN A 171 -16.96 36.29 7.88
CA ASN A 171 -17.71 36.62 9.10
C ASN A 171 -16.93 37.52 10.05
N HIS A 172 -15.63 37.29 10.23
CA HIS A 172 -14.76 38.15 11.03
C HIS A 172 -14.67 39.56 10.45
N ALA A 173 -14.53 39.70 9.13
CA ALA A 173 -14.51 41.02 8.47
C ALA A 173 -15.84 41.80 8.68
N THR A 174 -16.98 41.10 8.57
CA THR A 174 -18.30 41.66 8.84
C THR A 174 -18.44 42.12 10.29
N ALA A 175 -18.05 41.23 11.25
CA ALA A 175 -18.10 41.57 12.67
C ALA A 175 -17.21 42.77 13.01
N LYS A 176 -16.04 42.93 12.38
CA LYS A 176 -15.14 44.07 12.54
C LYS A 176 -15.77 45.38 12.05
N VAL A 177 -16.40 45.33 10.87
CA VAL A 177 -17.13 46.49 10.34
C VAL A 177 -18.23 46.92 11.30
N ASN A 178 -18.97 45.98 11.88
CA ASN A 178 -20.01 46.26 12.84
C ASN A 178 -19.45 46.86 14.13
N ALA A 179 -18.33 46.37 14.65
CA ALA A 179 -17.67 46.93 15.83
C ALA A 179 -17.21 48.37 15.59
N ASP A 180 -16.62 48.67 14.41
CA ASP A 180 -16.22 50.03 14.03
C ASP A 180 -17.41 50.98 13.94
N ILE A 181 -18.58 50.51 13.49
CA ILE A 181 -19.82 51.29 13.47
C ILE A 181 -20.26 51.66 14.89
N TYR A 182 -20.23 50.66 15.83
CA TYR A 182 -20.63 50.93 17.21
C TYR A 182 -19.64 51.83 17.94
N GLU A 183 -18.37 51.72 17.71
CA GLU A 183 -17.36 52.66 18.26
C GLU A 183 -17.63 54.11 17.80
N LYS A 184 -17.95 54.30 16.51
CA LYS A 184 -18.32 55.62 15.97
C LYS A 184 -19.64 56.18 16.56
N LYS A 185 -20.66 55.29 16.72
CA LYS A 185 -21.95 55.67 17.34
C LYS A 185 -21.76 56.06 18.81
N PHE A 186 -20.90 55.36 19.55
CA PHE A 186 -20.58 55.70 20.94
C PHE A 186 -19.88 57.05 21.06
N LYS A 187 -18.87 57.33 20.20
CA LYS A 187 -18.20 58.65 20.14
C LYS A 187 -19.18 59.79 19.85
N ASN A 188 -20.25 59.51 19.11
CA ASN A 188 -21.31 60.44 18.78
C ASN A 188 -22.46 60.46 19.82
N GLY A 189 -22.35 59.70 20.91
CA GLY A 189 -23.37 59.63 21.96
C GLY A 189 -24.65 58.85 21.59
N THR A 190 -24.64 58.08 20.47
CA THR A 190 -25.82 57.37 19.94
C THR A 190 -25.79 55.86 20.16
N ALA A 191 -24.78 55.31 20.88
CA ALA A 191 -24.71 53.96 21.35
C ALA A 191 -24.18 53.89 22.77
N SER A 192 -24.48 52.80 23.48
CA SER A 192 -23.96 52.55 24.84
C SER A 192 -22.55 51.95 24.81
N GLU A 193 -21.80 52.10 25.91
CA GLU A 193 -20.53 51.38 26.11
C GLU A 193 -20.71 49.89 26.04
N PHE A 194 -21.83 49.36 26.56
CA PHE A 194 -22.20 47.95 26.47
C PHE A 194 -22.26 47.45 25.01
N ASP A 195 -22.82 48.21 24.08
CA ASP A 195 -22.90 47.85 22.66
C ASP A 195 -21.53 47.78 22.01
N VAL A 196 -20.62 48.71 22.37
CA VAL A 196 -19.21 48.68 21.91
C VAL A 196 -18.49 47.42 22.43
N LEU A 197 -18.58 47.15 23.76
CA LEU A 197 -17.95 45.99 24.31
C LEU A 197 -18.50 44.68 23.71
N ARG A 198 -19.80 44.58 23.54
CA ARG A 198 -20.48 43.44 22.94
C ARG A 198 -20.03 43.19 21.49
N SER A 199 -19.94 44.21 20.69
CA SER A 199 -19.47 44.09 19.31
C SER A 199 -17.98 43.71 19.22
N SER A 200 -17.14 44.27 20.14
CA SER A 200 -15.73 43.90 20.24
C SER A 200 -15.53 42.45 20.64
N VAL A 201 -16.31 41.95 21.61
CA VAL A 201 -16.29 40.51 22.03
C VAL A 201 -16.69 39.61 20.88
N ALA A 202 -17.66 40.02 20.06
CA ALA A 202 -18.06 39.25 18.87
C ALA A 202 -16.90 39.04 17.89
N VAL A 203 -16.08 40.06 17.64
CA VAL A 203 -14.85 39.93 16.81
C VAL A 203 -13.85 38.98 17.45
N LYS A 204 -13.59 39.17 18.74
CA LYS A 204 -12.61 38.32 19.47
C LYS A 204 -12.98 36.84 19.55
N ASN A 205 -14.26 36.54 19.59
CA ASN A 205 -14.75 35.16 19.64
C ASN A 205 -14.53 34.38 18.34
N ILE A 206 -14.34 35.06 17.20
CA ILE A 206 -14.09 34.40 15.89
C ILE A 206 -12.59 34.12 15.70
N GLU A 207 -11.70 34.96 16.25
CA GLU A 207 -10.24 34.82 16.06
C GLU A 207 -9.68 33.44 16.37
N PRO A 208 -10.06 32.75 17.49
CA PRO A 208 -9.59 31.42 17.79
C PRO A 208 -9.97 30.41 16.70
N SER A 209 -11.20 30.48 16.16
CA SER A 209 -11.67 29.57 15.10
C SER A 209 -10.89 29.77 13.79
N ILE A 210 -10.50 31.01 13.48
CA ILE A 210 -9.63 31.31 12.31
C ILE A 210 -8.25 30.68 12.50
N ILE A 211 -7.64 30.80 13.70
CA ILE A 211 -6.34 30.20 14.00
C ILE A 211 -6.42 28.67 13.90
N GLU A 212 -7.48 28.08 14.41
CA GLU A 212 -7.72 26.63 14.33
C GLU A 212 -7.87 26.16 12.88
N ALA A 213 -8.63 26.89 12.06
CA ALA A 213 -8.79 26.61 10.63
C ALA A 213 -7.45 26.71 9.88
N GLN A 214 -6.61 27.71 10.17
CA GLN A 214 -5.27 27.82 9.59
C GLN A 214 -4.37 26.65 9.95
N ASN A 215 -4.39 26.21 11.22
CA ASN A 215 -3.63 25.06 11.68
C ASN A 215 -4.14 23.78 11.03
N SER A 216 -5.46 23.65 10.84
CA SER A 216 -6.08 22.52 10.15
C SER A 216 -5.63 22.46 8.68
N ILE A 217 -5.67 23.56 7.96
CA ILE A 217 -5.16 23.66 6.58
C ILE A 217 -3.72 23.18 6.50
N ARG A 218 -2.85 23.73 7.36
CA ARG A 218 -1.44 23.34 7.38
C ARG A 218 -1.24 21.86 7.65
N SER A 219 -1.99 21.30 8.59
CA SER A 219 -1.93 19.87 8.91
C SER A 219 -2.37 18.98 7.72
N LEU A 220 -3.47 19.36 7.06
CA LEU A 220 -4.00 18.63 5.90
C LEU A 220 -3.08 18.76 4.67
N GLU A 221 -2.45 19.93 4.46
CA GLU A 221 -1.42 20.07 3.44
C GLU A 221 -0.24 19.14 3.66
N LEU A 222 0.27 19.05 4.90
CA LEU A 222 1.36 18.14 5.24
C LEU A 222 0.94 16.67 5.03
N GLN A 223 -0.27 16.31 5.43
CA GLN A 223 -0.80 14.97 5.22
C GLN A 223 -0.90 14.63 3.73
N LEU A 224 -1.42 15.54 2.91
CA LEU A 224 -1.53 15.37 1.46
C LEU A 224 -0.14 15.23 0.80
N LYS A 225 0.85 16.03 1.21
CA LYS A 225 2.25 15.91 0.73
C LYS A 225 2.84 14.54 1.04
N VAL A 226 2.64 14.02 2.25
CA VAL A 226 3.10 12.68 2.63
C VAL A 226 2.43 11.61 1.76
N LEU A 227 1.13 11.71 1.51
CA LEU A 227 0.41 10.78 0.63
C LEU A 227 0.90 10.87 -0.83
N MET A 228 1.27 12.06 -1.30
CA MET A 228 1.87 12.25 -2.63
C MET A 228 3.34 11.84 -2.71
N GLY A 229 4.02 11.60 -1.57
CA GLY A 229 5.46 11.34 -1.55
C GLY A 229 6.32 12.57 -1.88
N MET A 230 5.78 13.78 -1.68
CA MET A 230 6.45 15.06 -1.93
C MET A 230 7.25 15.55 -0.72
N ASP A 231 8.17 16.49 -0.96
CA ASP A 231 8.87 17.19 0.12
C ASP A 231 7.86 18.04 0.94
N VAL A 232 7.90 17.89 2.25
CA VAL A 232 7.03 18.61 3.19
C VAL A 232 7.22 20.13 3.15
N ASN A 233 8.38 20.61 2.68
CA ASN A 233 8.69 22.05 2.56
C ASN A 233 8.14 22.70 1.29
N GLN A 234 7.72 21.92 0.29
CA GLN A 234 7.15 22.45 -0.95
C GLN A 234 5.75 23.02 -0.69
N GLY A 235 5.48 24.27 -1.12
CA GLY A 235 4.16 24.86 -1.04
C GLY A 235 3.18 24.18 -1.99
N ILE A 236 1.98 23.83 -1.50
CA ILE A 236 0.89 23.35 -2.34
C ILE A 236 -0.37 24.13 -2.04
N LYS A 237 -1.23 24.31 -3.04
CA LYS A 237 -2.56 24.90 -2.88
C LYS A 237 -3.52 24.21 -3.85
N PRO A 238 -4.76 23.89 -3.43
CA PRO A 238 -5.78 23.41 -4.35
C PRO A 238 -6.16 24.51 -5.34
N ASN A 239 -6.50 24.11 -6.56
CA ASN A 239 -6.93 25.04 -7.63
C ASN A 239 -8.45 25.11 -7.80
N THR A 240 -9.21 24.42 -6.96
CA THR A 240 -10.67 24.28 -7.00
C THR A 240 -11.26 24.51 -5.62
N SER A 241 -12.57 24.78 -5.54
CA SER A 241 -13.40 24.81 -4.32
C SER A 241 -14.37 23.64 -4.33
N LEU A 242 -14.95 23.29 -3.17
CA LEU A 242 -15.99 22.26 -3.09
C LEU A 242 -17.22 22.58 -3.93
N SER A 243 -17.56 23.86 -4.11
CA SER A 243 -18.69 24.30 -4.93
C SER A 243 -18.55 23.93 -6.42
N ASP A 244 -17.33 23.79 -6.93
CA ASP A 244 -17.05 23.47 -8.34
C ASP A 244 -17.51 22.05 -8.71
N PHE A 245 -17.56 21.15 -7.73
CA PHE A 245 -18.02 19.76 -7.92
C PHE A 245 -19.55 19.63 -8.04
N LYS A 246 -20.32 20.67 -7.72
CA LYS A 246 -21.79 20.62 -7.72
C LYS A 246 -22.38 20.20 -9.07
N SER A 247 -21.78 20.64 -10.18
CA SER A 247 -22.28 20.38 -11.54
C SER A 247 -22.14 18.92 -11.98
N THR A 248 -21.24 18.14 -11.38
CA THR A 248 -20.93 16.76 -11.78
C THR A 248 -21.46 15.69 -10.82
N MET A 249 -22.09 16.11 -9.70
CA MET A 249 -22.42 15.20 -8.60
C MET A 249 -23.38 14.07 -8.94
N TYR A 250 -24.38 14.28 -9.80
CA TYR A 250 -25.47 13.32 -10.01
C TYR A 250 -25.21 12.36 -11.17
N ALA A 251 -24.61 12.84 -12.26
CA ALA A 251 -24.44 12.08 -13.48
C ALA A 251 -23.47 10.88 -13.28
N ASP A 252 -22.41 11.10 -12.54
CA ASP A 252 -21.33 10.12 -12.38
C ASP A 252 -21.71 8.90 -11.54
N VAL A 253 -22.55 9.07 -10.50
CA VAL A 253 -22.93 7.96 -9.62
C VAL A 253 -23.93 7.03 -10.28
N MET A 254 -24.86 7.56 -11.09
CA MET A 254 -25.82 6.76 -11.86
C MET A 254 -25.16 5.98 -12.99
N ALA A 255 -23.99 6.45 -13.48
CA ALA A 255 -23.20 5.77 -14.51
C ALA A 255 -22.24 4.71 -13.92
N MET A 256 -22.04 4.67 -12.60
CA MET A 256 -21.17 3.67 -11.97
C MET A 256 -21.75 2.26 -12.10
N ASN A 257 -20.93 1.37 -12.69
CA ASN A 257 -21.25 -0.05 -12.66
C ASN A 257 -21.21 -0.55 -11.21
N SER A 258 -22.33 -0.95 -10.67
CA SER A 258 -22.46 -1.41 -9.29
C SER A 258 -22.02 -2.87 -9.07
N ASP A 259 -21.36 -3.49 -10.06
CA ASP A 259 -20.86 -4.86 -9.97
C ASP A 259 -19.60 -4.95 -9.10
N LEU A 260 -19.58 -5.88 -8.16
CA LEU A 260 -18.46 -6.16 -7.26
C LEU A 260 -17.38 -7.06 -7.88
N SER A 261 -17.51 -7.47 -9.14
CA SER A 261 -16.55 -8.36 -9.82
C SER A 261 -15.11 -7.80 -9.84
N MET A 262 -14.97 -6.48 -9.81
CA MET A 262 -13.68 -5.79 -9.75
C MET A 262 -13.21 -5.47 -8.33
N ASN A 263 -13.99 -5.84 -7.30
CA ASN A 263 -13.59 -5.63 -5.91
C ASN A 263 -12.28 -6.35 -5.61
N SER A 264 -11.31 -5.61 -5.04
CA SER A 264 -9.96 -6.12 -4.80
C SER A 264 -9.92 -7.27 -3.79
N ASP A 265 -10.78 -7.24 -2.77
CA ASP A 265 -10.78 -8.26 -1.72
C ASP A 265 -11.40 -9.57 -2.23
N LEU A 266 -12.45 -9.52 -3.04
CA LEU A 266 -13.01 -10.71 -3.71
C LEU A 266 -11.98 -11.33 -4.65
N ARG A 267 -11.32 -10.53 -5.48
CA ARG A 267 -10.30 -11.00 -6.42
C ARG A 267 -9.11 -11.62 -5.70
N LYS A 268 -8.66 -11.01 -4.62
CA LYS A 268 -7.60 -11.55 -3.76
C LYS A 268 -7.99 -12.89 -3.17
N LEU A 269 -9.24 -13.03 -2.70
CA LEU A 269 -9.75 -14.27 -2.14
C LEU A 269 -9.91 -15.36 -3.21
N ASP A 270 -10.35 -15.01 -4.43
CA ASP A 270 -10.42 -15.95 -5.56
C ASP A 270 -9.01 -16.46 -5.93
N LEU A 271 -8.00 -15.58 -5.97
CA LEU A 271 -6.61 -15.98 -6.19
C LEU A 271 -6.05 -16.84 -5.05
N GLN A 272 -6.43 -16.56 -3.80
CA GLN A 272 -6.08 -17.39 -2.65
C GLN A 272 -6.72 -18.78 -2.73
N THR A 273 -7.95 -18.85 -3.20
CA THR A 273 -8.65 -20.13 -3.43
C THR A 273 -7.94 -20.97 -4.49
N ASP A 274 -7.54 -20.35 -5.61
CA ASP A 274 -6.74 -21.00 -6.65
C ASP A 274 -5.37 -21.48 -6.14
N TYR A 275 -4.73 -20.66 -5.29
CA TYR A 275 -3.46 -21.04 -4.63
C TYR A 275 -3.64 -22.28 -3.77
N LEU A 276 -4.65 -22.32 -2.88
CA LEU A 276 -4.90 -23.47 -2.02
C LEU A 276 -5.29 -24.72 -2.81
N LYS A 277 -6.05 -24.58 -3.91
CA LYS A 277 -6.33 -25.69 -4.83
C LYS A 277 -5.06 -26.29 -5.40
N LYS A 278 -4.11 -25.46 -5.84
CA LYS A 278 -2.80 -25.93 -6.34
C LYS A 278 -1.93 -26.48 -5.21
N ALA A 279 -2.05 -25.97 -3.98
CA ALA A 279 -1.36 -26.51 -2.82
C ALA A 279 -1.83 -27.96 -2.50
N VAL A 280 -3.14 -28.24 -2.66
CA VAL A 280 -3.66 -29.63 -2.60
C VAL A 280 -2.99 -30.51 -3.65
N ASP A 281 -2.82 -30.00 -4.89
CA ASP A 281 -2.15 -30.75 -5.96
C ASP A 281 -0.68 -31.07 -5.63
N VAL A 282 0.03 -30.12 -4.98
CA VAL A 282 1.40 -30.35 -4.49
C VAL A 282 1.41 -31.47 -3.44
N GLN A 283 0.45 -31.47 -2.49
CA GLN A 283 0.34 -32.52 -1.49
C GLN A 283 0.01 -33.90 -2.11
N LYS A 284 -0.87 -33.96 -3.11
CA LYS A 284 -1.14 -35.18 -3.88
C LYS A 284 0.10 -35.68 -4.62
N ALA A 285 0.89 -34.76 -5.21
CA ALA A 285 2.12 -35.12 -5.91
C ALA A 285 3.19 -35.68 -4.99
N SER A 286 3.15 -35.46 -3.66
CA SER A 286 4.06 -36.05 -2.68
C SER A 286 3.92 -37.57 -2.53
N TRP A 287 2.85 -38.16 -3.07
CA TRP A 287 2.66 -39.63 -3.11
C TRP A 287 3.47 -40.31 -4.23
N LEU A 288 3.97 -39.55 -5.19
CA LEU A 288 4.73 -40.04 -6.32
C LEU A 288 6.22 -40.14 -5.97
N PRO A 289 6.94 -41.11 -6.57
CA PRO A 289 8.37 -41.21 -6.40
C PRO A 289 9.13 -40.04 -7.02
N THR A 290 10.32 -39.78 -6.51
CA THR A 290 11.29 -38.86 -7.09
C THR A 290 12.49 -39.59 -7.64
N LEU A 291 12.92 -39.27 -8.86
CA LEU A 291 14.13 -39.78 -9.48
C LEU A 291 15.17 -38.69 -9.55
N SER A 292 16.35 -38.92 -9.03
CA SER A 292 17.48 -37.98 -9.05
C SER A 292 18.72 -38.62 -9.66
N ALA A 293 19.49 -37.86 -10.41
CA ALA A 293 20.84 -38.22 -10.84
C ALA A 293 21.85 -37.65 -9.83
N THR A 294 22.88 -38.39 -9.56
CA THR A 294 23.98 -37.99 -8.68
C THR A 294 25.32 -38.27 -9.35
N ILE A 295 26.26 -37.32 -9.21
CA ILE A 295 27.64 -37.44 -9.64
C ILE A 295 28.53 -37.06 -8.48
N GLY A 296 29.47 -37.92 -8.12
CA GLY A 296 30.43 -37.64 -7.08
C GLY A 296 31.86 -37.80 -7.60
N TYR A 297 32.73 -36.89 -7.24
CA TYR A 297 34.16 -37.02 -7.40
C TYR A 297 34.83 -36.66 -6.08
N ASN A 298 35.34 -37.69 -5.37
CA ASN A 298 35.80 -37.56 -4.01
C ASN A 298 37.26 -38.03 -3.92
N TRP A 299 38.03 -37.37 -3.09
CA TRP A 299 39.37 -37.82 -2.68
C TRP A 299 39.29 -38.29 -1.25
N TYR A 300 39.90 -39.42 -1.03
CA TYR A 300 39.91 -40.10 0.26
C TYR A 300 41.33 -40.35 0.70
N SER A 301 41.70 -40.03 1.94
CA SER A 301 43.01 -40.35 2.52
C SER A 301 42.84 -40.87 3.93
N MET A 302 43.55 -41.94 4.22
CA MET A 302 43.60 -42.54 5.56
C MET A 302 45.04 -42.65 6.04
N SER A 303 45.35 -42.21 7.27
CA SER A 303 46.68 -42.30 7.88
C SER A 303 46.59 -42.63 9.35
N ASP A 304 47.65 -43.28 9.87
CA ASP A 304 47.86 -43.46 11.31
C ASP A 304 48.82 -42.39 11.86
N GLY A 305 48.71 -42.10 13.15
CA GLY A 305 49.61 -41.19 13.85
C GLY A 305 49.21 -39.71 13.71
N SER A 306 50.16 -38.86 13.20
CA SER A 306 49.89 -37.41 13.11
C SER A 306 48.83 -37.09 12.07
N PRO A 307 47.80 -36.26 12.40
CA PRO A 307 46.63 -36.03 11.54
C PRO A 307 46.94 -35.33 10.22
N PHE A 308 48.08 -34.61 10.10
CA PHE A 308 48.40 -33.82 8.92
C PHE A 308 49.70 -34.20 8.24
N LYS A 309 50.14 -35.47 8.43
CA LYS A 309 51.32 -36.01 7.75
C LYS A 309 50.91 -37.20 6.91
N ASN A 310 51.64 -37.42 5.77
CA ASN A 310 51.48 -38.58 4.88
C ASN A 310 50.08 -38.74 4.25
N PHE A 311 49.66 -37.72 3.54
CA PHE A 311 48.44 -37.78 2.76
C PHE A 311 48.62 -38.61 1.49
N ASN A 312 48.04 -39.81 1.45
CA ASN A 312 47.89 -40.57 0.22
C ASN A 312 46.46 -40.45 -0.27
N TRP A 313 46.20 -39.46 -1.13
CA TRP A 313 44.91 -39.23 -1.67
C TRP A 313 44.55 -40.26 -2.73
N SER A 314 43.44 -40.96 -2.54
CA SER A 314 42.86 -41.89 -3.50
C SER A 314 41.61 -41.28 -4.11
N PRO A 315 41.57 -41.00 -5.43
CA PRO A 315 40.37 -40.51 -6.09
C PRO A 315 39.31 -41.62 -6.23
N ASN A 316 38.04 -41.20 -6.08
CA ASN A 316 36.88 -42.06 -6.33
C ASN A 316 35.85 -41.23 -7.09
N SER A 317 35.33 -41.75 -8.21
CA SER A 317 34.26 -41.16 -8.97
C SER A 317 33.06 -42.09 -9.07
N SER A 318 31.87 -41.56 -8.95
CA SER A 318 30.63 -42.31 -9.06
C SER A 318 29.57 -41.53 -9.80
N VAL A 319 28.80 -42.21 -10.63
CA VAL A 319 27.57 -41.72 -11.26
C VAL A 319 26.46 -42.65 -10.87
N GLY A 320 25.33 -42.11 -10.44
CA GLY A 320 24.22 -42.93 -9.96
C GLY A 320 22.86 -42.31 -10.27
N LEU A 321 21.86 -43.17 -10.31
CA LEU A 321 20.45 -42.79 -10.28
C LEU A 321 19.86 -43.25 -8.95
N SER A 322 19.13 -42.34 -8.27
CA SER A 322 18.47 -42.60 -7.00
C SER A 322 16.95 -42.41 -7.16
N LEU A 323 16.21 -43.50 -6.99
CA LEU A 323 14.74 -43.45 -6.91
C LEU A 323 14.34 -43.45 -5.42
N SER A 324 13.71 -42.40 -4.98
CA SER A 324 13.18 -42.27 -3.62
C SER A 324 11.66 -42.31 -3.64
N TRP A 325 11.09 -43.30 -2.95
CA TRP A 325 9.64 -43.43 -2.81
C TRP A 325 9.29 -43.83 -1.37
N THR A 326 8.68 -42.89 -0.67
CA THR A 326 8.21 -43.17 0.69
C THR A 326 6.90 -43.92 0.63
N LEU A 327 6.90 -45.22 0.94
CA LEU A 327 5.69 -46.05 0.90
C LEU A 327 4.80 -45.81 2.13
N PHE A 328 5.38 -45.68 3.31
CA PHE A 328 4.66 -45.41 4.56
C PHE A 328 5.44 -44.45 5.46
N ASN A 329 4.75 -43.48 6.05
CA ASN A 329 5.30 -42.49 6.97
C ASN A 329 4.35 -42.18 8.15
N GLY A 330 3.71 -43.21 8.72
CA GLY A 330 2.80 -43.06 9.85
C GLY A 330 1.55 -42.23 9.54
N GLY A 331 1.11 -42.22 8.29
CA GLY A 331 -0.10 -41.46 7.89
C GLY A 331 0.09 -39.94 7.69
N GLN A 332 1.29 -39.40 7.91
CA GLN A 332 1.54 -37.94 7.84
C GLN A 332 1.12 -37.36 6.49
N ARG A 333 1.41 -38.02 5.35
CA ARG A 333 1.01 -37.53 4.01
C ARG A 333 -0.49 -37.47 3.84
N TYR A 334 -1.22 -38.46 4.35
CA TYR A 334 -2.67 -38.50 4.30
C TYR A 334 -3.28 -37.31 5.07
N TYR A 335 -2.82 -37.11 6.31
CA TYR A 335 -3.35 -36.03 7.13
C TYR A 335 -2.96 -34.62 6.59
N LYS A 336 -1.74 -34.45 6.04
CA LYS A 336 -1.35 -33.20 5.37
C LYS A 336 -2.21 -32.91 4.15
N GLN A 337 -2.50 -33.95 3.34
CA GLN A 337 -3.41 -33.78 2.20
C GLN A 337 -4.84 -33.39 2.68
N LYS A 338 -5.35 -34.05 3.73
CA LYS A 338 -6.65 -33.76 4.31
C LYS A 338 -6.73 -32.33 4.87
N GLN A 339 -5.69 -31.87 5.55
CA GLN A 339 -5.59 -30.47 6.01
C GLN A 339 -5.65 -29.50 4.84
N ALA A 340 -4.88 -29.73 3.77
CA ALA A 340 -4.89 -28.87 2.59
C ALA A 340 -6.28 -28.86 1.89
N GLU A 341 -6.94 -30.04 1.79
CA GLU A 341 -8.30 -30.14 1.24
C GLU A 341 -9.32 -29.37 2.08
N LEU A 342 -9.24 -29.41 3.41
CA LEU A 342 -10.12 -28.65 4.31
C LEU A 342 -9.86 -27.15 4.17
N SER A 343 -8.60 -26.70 4.18
CA SER A 343 -8.26 -25.29 3.99
C SER A 343 -8.78 -24.75 2.64
N TYR A 344 -8.73 -25.56 1.58
CA TYR A 344 -9.35 -25.18 0.30
C TYR A 344 -10.88 -25.06 0.39
N LYS A 345 -11.55 -25.99 1.10
CA LYS A 345 -13.02 -25.94 1.27
C LYS A 345 -13.48 -24.77 2.13
N GLU A 346 -12.72 -24.42 3.16
CA GLU A 346 -13.00 -23.26 4.02
C GLU A 346 -13.05 -21.95 3.24
N MET A 347 -12.25 -21.82 2.16
CA MET A 347 -12.26 -20.64 1.30
C MET A 347 -13.60 -20.38 0.64
N ALA A 348 -14.38 -21.43 0.32
CA ALA A 348 -15.70 -21.26 -0.27
C ALA A 348 -16.66 -20.52 0.68
N TRP A 349 -16.62 -20.87 1.96
CA TRP A 349 -17.42 -20.20 2.98
C TRP A 349 -16.93 -18.78 3.29
N GLN A 350 -15.61 -18.59 3.32
CA GLN A 350 -15.03 -17.26 3.49
C GLN A 350 -15.42 -16.33 2.33
N ARG A 351 -15.43 -16.88 1.09
CA ARG A 351 -15.86 -16.13 -0.09
C ARG A 351 -17.34 -15.73 -0.04
N ASP A 352 -18.21 -16.67 0.35
CA ASP A 352 -19.65 -16.40 0.50
C ASP A 352 -19.90 -15.34 1.56
N ASN A 353 -19.24 -15.46 2.72
CA ASN A 353 -19.35 -14.47 3.80
C ASN A 353 -18.83 -13.08 3.37
N LEU A 354 -17.66 -13.03 2.70
CA LEU A 354 -17.12 -11.77 2.18
C LEU A 354 -18.04 -11.15 1.13
N SER A 355 -18.59 -11.94 0.21
CA SER A 355 -19.52 -11.47 -0.81
C SER A 355 -20.76 -10.82 -0.19
N ARG A 356 -21.34 -11.43 0.84
CA ARG A 356 -22.49 -10.86 1.58
C ARG A 356 -22.12 -9.57 2.33
N THR A 357 -20.95 -9.55 2.93
CA THR A 357 -20.43 -8.35 3.63
C THR A 357 -20.24 -7.18 2.67
N LEU A 358 -19.64 -7.43 1.51
CA LEU A 358 -19.41 -6.41 0.50
C LEU A 358 -20.73 -5.91 -0.13
N GLU A 359 -21.70 -6.81 -0.32
CA GLU A 359 -23.02 -6.41 -0.80
C GLU A 359 -23.74 -5.50 0.21
N MET A 360 -23.68 -5.84 1.50
CA MET A 360 -24.18 -4.97 2.58
C MET A 360 -23.45 -3.61 2.56
N GLN A 361 -22.12 -3.59 2.46
CA GLN A 361 -21.35 -2.35 2.40
C GLN A 361 -21.70 -1.51 1.17
N ARG A 362 -21.89 -2.15 0.00
CA ARG A 362 -22.32 -1.49 -1.22
C ARG A 362 -23.67 -0.79 -1.02
N GLN A 363 -24.62 -1.48 -0.41
CA GLN A 363 -25.95 -0.90 -0.15
C GLN A 363 -25.85 0.29 0.81
N ILE A 364 -25.07 0.16 1.89
CA ILE A 364 -24.85 1.26 2.85
C ILE A 364 -24.21 2.48 2.15
N GLN A 365 -23.23 2.28 1.26
CA GLN A 365 -22.62 3.39 0.54
C GLN A 365 -23.61 4.08 -0.42
N LEU A 366 -24.44 3.32 -1.13
CA LEU A 366 -25.49 3.88 -1.99
C LEU A 366 -26.50 4.70 -1.18
N ASP A 367 -26.95 4.18 -0.04
CA ASP A 367 -27.86 4.87 0.87
C ASP A 367 -27.22 6.17 1.42
N ASN A 368 -25.93 6.13 1.77
CA ASN A 368 -25.17 7.30 2.20
C ASN A 368 -25.08 8.38 1.10
N ILE A 369 -24.84 7.97 -0.14
CA ILE A 369 -24.79 8.88 -1.27
C ILE A 369 -26.18 9.54 -1.48
N GLN A 370 -27.26 8.77 -1.46
CA GLN A 370 -28.62 9.32 -1.60
C GLN A 370 -28.97 10.28 -0.46
N LYS A 371 -28.60 9.93 0.78
CA LYS A 371 -28.76 10.80 1.95
C LYS A 371 -28.00 12.13 1.75
N ASN A 372 -26.71 12.05 1.35
CA ASN A 372 -25.87 13.24 1.17
C ASN A 372 -26.38 14.14 0.03
N VAL A 373 -26.89 13.57 -1.04
CA VAL A 373 -27.56 14.30 -2.13
C VAL A 373 -28.72 15.13 -1.60
N LYS A 374 -29.65 14.53 -0.85
CA LYS A 374 -30.80 15.24 -0.25
C LYS A 374 -30.32 16.30 0.76
N GLN A 375 -29.25 16.03 1.49
CA GLN A 375 -28.68 16.99 2.42
C GLN A 375 -28.09 18.21 1.69
N ILE A 376 -27.40 18.02 0.55
CA ILE A 376 -26.89 19.13 -0.28
C ILE A 376 -28.05 19.98 -0.80
N GLU A 377 -29.15 19.38 -1.29
CA GLU A 377 -30.33 20.10 -1.74
C GLU A 377 -30.92 20.96 -0.62
N THR A 378 -31.07 20.39 0.57
CA THR A 378 -31.62 21.09 1.75
C THR A 378 -30.68 22.21 2.20
N CYS A 379 -29.36 21.95 2.28
CA CYS A 379 -28.38 22.97 2.67
C CYS A 379 -28.28 24.09 1.62
N THR A 380 -28.43 23.79 0.34
CA THR A 380 -28.49 24.80 -0.72
C THR A 380 -29.65 25.78 -0.50
N ALA A 381 -30.86 25.24 -0.28
CA ALA A 381 -32.04 26.07 0.02
C ALA A 381 -31.86 26.88 1.32
N SER A 382 -31.23 26.26 2.34
CA SER A 382 -30.93 26.95 3.61
C SER A 382 -29.98 28.14 3.41
N VAL A 383 -28.90 27.96 2.62
CA VAL A 383 -27.97 29.06 2.30
C VAL A 383 -28.67 30.18 1.55
N GLU A 384 -29.50 29.87 0.53
CA GLU A 384 -30.27 30.88 -0.22
C GLU A 384 -31.21 31.70 0.69
N GLN A 385 -31.91 31.01 1.61
CA GLN A 385 -32.79 31.65 2.58
C GLN A 385 -32.01 32.54 3.57
N ALA A 386 -30.87 31.98 4.11
CA ALA A 386 -30.02 32.70 5.05
C ALA A 386 -29.37 33.95 4.43
N VAL A 387 -28.92 33.88 3.17
CA VAL A 387 -28.40 35.04 2.42
C VAL A 387 -29.48 36.10 2.30
N LYS A 388 -30.70 35.73 1.91
CA LYS A 388 -31.80 36.69 1.77
C LYS A 388 -32.22 37.29 3.11
N ALA A 389 -32.29 36.50 4.17
CA ALA A 389 -32.61 36.96 5.52
C ALA A 389 -31.55 37.94 6.03
N ASN A 390 -30.25 37.61 5.86
CA ASN A 390 -29.16 38.48 6.25
C ASN A 390 -29.19 39.82 5.48
N GLN A 391 -29.41 39.81 4.17
CA GLN A 391 -29.55 41.03 3.36
C GLN A 391 -30.71 41.95 3.82
N ILE A 392 -31.83 41.35 4.24
CA ILE A 392 -32.98 42.10 4.81
C ILE A 392 -32.57 42.71 6.14
N GLN A 393 -31.92 41.92 7.03
CA GLN A 393 -31.49 42.40 8.35
C GLN A 393 -30.43 43.46 8.28
N GLU A 394 -29.46 43.37 7.37
CA GLU A 394 -28.47 44.46 7.12
C GLU A 394 -29.15 45.78 6.73
N LYS A 395 -30.15 45.71 5.81
CA LYS A 395 -30.89 46.91 5.39
C LYS A 395 -31.71 47.50 6.53
N SER A 396 -32.43 46.62 7.31
CA SER A 396 -33.23 47.02 8.45
C SER A 396 -32.37 47.67 9.54
N PHE A 397 -31.21 47.08 9.81
CA PHE A 397 -30.24 47.60 10.77
C PHE A 397 -29.67 49.00 10.35
N LYS A 398 -29.34 49.18 9.06
CA LYS A 398 -28.84 50.45 8.52
C LYS A 398 -29.85 51.61 8.69
N ILE A 399 -31.15 51.33 8.60
CA ILE A 399 -32.22 52.33 8.80
C ILE A 399 -32.73 52.42 10.23
N GLY A 400 -32.14 51.63 11.18
CA GLY A 400 -32.54 51.64 12.58
C GLY A 400 -33.82 50.82 12.90
N ALA A 401 -34.31 50.01 11.97
CA ALA A 401 -35.55 49.22 12.13
C ALA A 401 -35.30 47.82 12.74
N SER A 402 -34.06 47.40 13.02
CA SER A 402 -33.72 46.18 13.73
C SER A 402 -32.57 46.38 14.71
N THR A 403 -32.44 45.48 15.66
CA THR A 403 -31.39 45.51 16.69
C THR A 403 -30.09 44.87 16.19
N TYR A 404 -28.97 45.15 16.88
CA TYR A 404 -27.68 44.49 16.61
C TYR A 404 -27.78 42.99 16.84
N LEU A 405 -28.59 42.54 17.80
CA LEU A 405 -28.78 41.14 18.09
C LEU A 405 -29.40 40.41 16.89
N ASP A 406 -30.45 40.97 16.31
CA ASP A 406 -31.14 40.40 15.14
C ASP A 406 -30.20 40.31 13.92
N LEU A 407 -29.36 41.35 13.71
CA LEU A 407 -28.33 41.33 12.66
C LEU A 407 -27.31 40.21 12.92
N ARG A 408 -26.79 40.12 14.15
CA ARG A 408 -25.80 39.12 14.54
C ARG A 408 -26.36 37.69 14.40
N ASP A 409 -27.58 37.47 14.84
CA ASP A 409 -28.24 36.15 14.72
C ASP A 409 -28.39 35.73 13.23
N SER A 410 -28.68 36.71 12.34
CA SER A 410 -28.76 36.44 10.90
C SER A 410 -27.38 36.14 10.26
N GLU A 411 -26.32 36.82 10.70
CA GLU A 411 -24.93 36.56 10.26
C GLU A 411 -24.47 35.18 10.71
N ASP A 412 -24.71 34.80 11.96
CA ASP A 412 -24.36 33.48 12.50
C ASP A 412 -25.18 32.36 11.83
N ALA A 413 -26.45 32.60 11.51
CA ALA A 413 -27.26 31.67 10.74
C ALA A 413 -26.72 31.45 9.32
N LEU A 414 -26.30 32.55 8.64
CA LEU A 414 -25.69 32.50 7.31
C LEU A 414 -24.36 31.73 7.35
N MET A 415 -23.47 32.05 8.31
CA MET A 415 -22.21 31.36 8.51
C MET A 415 -22.44 29.85 8.71
N SER A 416 -23.33 29.48 9.64
CA SER A 416 -23.66 28.08 9.94
C SER A 416 -24.22 27.35 8.72
N SER A 417 -25.09 27.99 7.93
CA SER A 417 -25.65 27.42 6.71
C SER A 417 -24.59 27.18 5.63
N LYS A 418 -23.64 28.12 5.44
CA LYS A 418 -22.52 27.97 4.51
C LYS A 418 -21.61 26.81 4.92
N LEU A 419 -21.25 26.71 6.21
CA LEU A 419 -20.42 25.61 6.74
C LEU A 419 -21.11 24.25 6.56
N ALA A 420 -22.40 24.16 6.88
CA ALA A 420 -23.20 22.96 6.69
C ALA A 420 -23.28 22.53 5.20
N TYR A 421 -23.36 23.50 4.29
CA TYR A 421 -23.36 23.25 2.84
C TYR A 421 -22.02 22.65 2.37
N TYR A 422 -20.89 23.24 2.73
CA TYR A 422 -19.58 22.69 2.37
C TYR A 422 -19.35 21.31 2.98
N GLN A 423 -19.77 21.11 4.24
CA GLN A 423 -19.70 19.80 4.90
C GLN A 423 -20.53 18.73 4.17
N ALA A 424 -21.71 19.09 3.65
CA ALA A 424 -22.56 18.16 2.91
C ALA A 424 -21.93 17.76 1.58
N ILE A 425 -21.30 18.69 0.86
CA ILE A 425 -20.56 18.39 -0.37
C ILE A 425 -19.36 17.47 -0.09
N TYR A 426 -18.58 17.79 0.94
CA TYR A 426 -17.46 16.95 1.36
C TYR A 426 -17.91 15.51 1.67
N ASN A 427 -18.97 15.37 2.46
CA ASN A 427 -19.51 14.04 2.81
C ASN A 427 -19.95 13.24 1.57
N TYR A 428 -20.52 13.91 0.57
CA TYR A 428 -20.88 13.29 -0.70
C TYR A 428 -19.63 12.82 -1.47
N LEU A 429 -18.62 13.66 -1.60
CA LEU A 429 -17.40 13.35 -2.35
C LEU A 429 -16.62 12.19 -1.70
N VAL A 430 -16.56 12.16 -0.37
CA VAL A 430 -15.97 11.04 0.38
C VAL A 430 -16.76 9.76 0.15
N ALA A 431 -18.11 9.80 0.29
CA ALA A 431 -18.94 8.61 0.07
C ALA A 431 -18.83 8.08 -1.37
N LYS A 432 -18.70 8.97 -2.36
CA LYS A 432 -18.43 8.60 -3.76
C LYS A 432 -17.07 7.92 -3.91
N SER A 433 -16.02 8.50 -3.33
CA SER A 433 -14.67 7.94 -3.37
C SER A 433 -14.60 6.57 -2.69
N ASP A 434 -15.31 6.40 -1.58
CA ASP A 434 -15.40 5.11 -0.85
C ASP A 434 -16.17 4.05 -1.65
N LEU A 435 -17.21 4.45 -2.39
CA LEU A 435 -17.89 3.56 -3.33
C LEU A 435 -16.97 3.14 -4.49
N GLU A 436 -16.19 4.08 -5.06
CA GLU A 436 -15.19 3.77 -6.09
C GLU A 436 -14.14 2.76 -5.60
N LEU A 437 -13.67 2.92 -4.35
CA LEU A 437 -12.78 1.97 -3.69
C LEU A 437 -13.42 0.59 -3.55
N LEU A 438 -14.66 0.54 -3.07
CA LEU A 438 -15.41 -0.71 -2.86
C LEU A 438 -15.66 -1.46 -4.18
N LEU A 439 -16.03 -0.74 -5.24
CA LEU A 439 -16.25 -1.33 -6.57
C LEU A 439 -14.94 -1.72 -7.26
N GLY A 440 -13.80 -1.18 -6.83
CA GLY A 440 -12.51 -1.40 -7.47
C GLY A 440 -12.38 -0.75 -8.86
N ASN A 441 -13.17 0.28 -9.14
CA ASN A 441 -13.32 0.91 -10.46
C ASN A 441 -12.24 1.96 -10.78
N ALA A 442 -11.13 2.03 -10.03
CA ALA A 442 -10.05 2.93 -10.38
C ALA A 442 -9.34 2.43 -11.65
N ASP A 443 -9.13 3.31 -12.63
CA ASP A 443 -8.31 3.03 -13.83
C ASP A 443 -6.82 3.00 -13.42
N VAL A 444 -6.44 1.86 -12.86
CA VAL A 444 -5.08 1.64 -12.33
C VAL A 444 -4.22 1.06 -13.44
N GLN A 445 -3.33 1.87 -14.01
CA GLN A 445 -2.31 1.37 -14.92
C GLN A 445 -1.31 0.51 -14.14
N TYR A 446 -1.13 -0.74 -14.58
CA TYR A 446 -0.08 -1.60 -14.04
C TYR A 446 1.30 -1.06 -14.47
N PRO A 447 2.31 -1.08 -13.58
CA PRO A 447 3.64 -0.59 -13.92
C PRO A 447 4.24 -1.38 -15.08
N GLU A 448 5.06 -0.70 -15.89
CA GLU A 448 5.72 -1.33 -17.03
C GLU A 448 6.57 -2.54 -16.67
N ASN A 449 7.16 -2.54 -15.48
CA ASN A 449 7.95 -3.65 -14.93
C ASN A 449 7.12 -4.92 -14.64
N ALA A 450 5.79 -4.80 -14.44
CA ALA A 450 4.89 -5.95 -14.39
C ALA A 450 4.66 -6.56 -15.78
N LYS A 451 5.05 -5.85 -16.88
CA LYS A 451 4.97 -6.37 -18.24
C LYS A 451 5.99 -7.49 -18.50
N ASP A 452 7.17 -7.42 -17.85
CA ASP A 452 8.23 -8.43 -18.01
C ASP A 452 8.01 -9.67 -17.12
N ALA A 453 7.29 -9.55 -16.02
CA ALA A 453 6.94 -10.68 -15.14
C ALA A 453 5.93 -11.65 -15.76
N SER A 454 5.54 -11.47 -16.96
CA SER A 454 5.05 -12.44 -17.93
C SER A 454 3.98 -11.91 -18.89
N ILE A 455 4.28 -11.93 -20.13
CA ILE A 455 3.31 -12.00 -21.24
C ILE A 455 2.27 -13.11 -20.95
N ARG A 456 2.67 -14.23 -20.34
CA ARG A 456 1.77 -15.31 -19.89
C ARG A 456 0.80 -14.86 -18.78
N THR A 457 1.24 -14.07 -17.80
CA THR A 457 0.38 -13.61 -16.70
C THR A 457 -0.68 -12.62 -17.19
N LYS A 458 -0.34 -11.77 -18.19
CA LYS A 458 -1.31 -10.87 -18.84
C LYS A 458 -2.41 -11.64 -19.57
N THR A 459 -2.06 -12.71 -20.26
CA THR A 459 -3.04 -13.55 -20.96
C THR A 459 -3.99 -14.19 -19.96
N ILE A 460 -3.47 -14.77 -18.88
CA ILE A 460 -4.28 -15.40 -17.81
C ILE A 460 -5.17 -14.38 -17.10
N LEU A 461 -4.65 -13.18 -16.78
CA LEU A 461 -5.45 -12.12 -16.14
C LEU A 461 -6.54 -11.58 -17.07
N ASN A 462 -6.23 -11.38 -18.37
CA ASN A 462 -7.23 -10.90 -19.34
C ASN A 462 -8.28 -11.96 -19.68
N GLU A 463 -7.91 -13.24 -19.68
CA GLU A 463 -8.84 -14.36 -19.91
C GLU A 463 -9.75 -14.59 -18.69
N LYS A 464 -9.20 -14.50 -17.47
CA LYS A 464 -9.96 -14.77 -16.24
C LYS A 464 -10.75 -13.54 -15.76
N TYR A 465 -10.29 -12.33 -16.05
CA TYR A 465 -10.89 -11.05 -15.66
C TYR A 465 -10.89 -10.11 -16.86
N PRO A 466 -11.85 -10.24 -17.81
CA PRO A 466 -11.97 -9.33 -18.93
C PRO A 466 -12.14 -7.89 -18.40
N LYS A 467 -11.38 -6.94 -18.97
CA LYS A 467 -11.60 -5.52 -18.67
C LYS A 467 -13.06 -5.20 -18.96
N ALA A 468 -13.73 -4.48 -18.04
CA ALA A 468 -15.02 -3.89 -18.34
C ALA A 468 -14.90 -3.17 -19.71
N SER A 469 -15.71 -3.57 -20.66
CA SER A 469 -15.66 -3.01 -22.02
C SER A 469 -15.81 -1.50 -21.91
N LYS A 470 -14.83 -0.75 -22.41
CA LYS A 470 -15.04 0.66 -22.72
C LYS A 470 -16.30 0.71 -23.57
N SER A 471 -17.31 1.45 -23.10
CA SER A 471 -18.44 1.80 -23.96
C SER A 471 -17.84 2.42 -25.23
N THR A 472 -18.01 1.74 -26.32
CA THR A 472 -17.65 2.24 -27.64
C THR A 472 -18.47 3.48 -27.88
N ASP A 473 -17.80 4.63 -27.85
CA ASP A 473 -18.32 5.83 -28.49
C ASP A 473 -18.51 5.51 -29.96
N ASN A 474 -19.74 5.21 -30.33
CA ASN A 474 -20.21 5.27 -31.70
C ASN A 474 -20.41 6.74 -32.05
N GLU A 475 -19.38 7.39 -32.48
CA GLU A 475 -19.52 8.49 -33.40
C GLU A 475 -19.87 7.89 -34.77
N ASN A 476 -21.14 8.00 -35.09
CA ASN A 476 -21.60 7.85 -36.48
C ASN A 476 -21.81 9.21 -37.09
N LYS A 477 -21.24 9.28 -38.26
CA LYS A 477 -21.46 10.21 -39.38
C LYS A 477 -22.84 10.86 -39.42
#